data_b245f8ad7adcdac1a83ca01ac1933885
#
_entry.id   b245f8ad7adcdac1a83ca01ac1933885
#
_cell.length_a   1.000
_cell.length_b   1.000
_cell.length_c   1.000
_cell.angle_alpha   90.00
_cell.angle_beta   90.00
_cell.angle_gamma   90.00
#
_symmetry.space_group_name_H-M   'P 1'
#
loop_
_entity.id
_entity.type
_entity.pdbx_description
1 polymer ?
#
loop_
_entity_poly.entity_id
_entity_poly.type
_entity_poly.pdbx_seq_one_letter_code
_entity_poly.pdbx_strand_id
1 'polypeptide(L)'
;MTLQQLKAQIDSLGTYKQQKIEAYGAMQKDLAEKVKKGLMYQSEAELRLKNFKQEAEQHLNAEYTNILAKLDSIENTELEKIKSEYEPVTADTVAELNLLSPMKVSEQELLSYLEKYKRNPLAIKKLHEIGFENKIVLPDYILKEDRLGETLKVFKDYTKFYHDTPIVDSLGSASDLAFTLVLASDDMTTALENYSNHFDTALGLS
;
A
#
# COMPACT_ATOMS: atom_id res chain seq x y z
N MET A 1 -11.02 9.99 -5.62
CA MET A 1 -9.58 9.84 -5.88
C MET A 1 -9.29 8.37 -6.12
N THR A 2 -8.38 8.02 -7.03
CA THR A 2 -8.00 6.63 -7.31
C THR A 2 -6.74 6.24 -6.54
N LEU A 3 -6.48 4.92 -6.38
CA LEU A 3 -5.23 4.40 -5.80
C LEU A 3 -4.00 4.92 -6.56
N GLN A 4 -4.09 5.02 -7.90
CA GLN A 4 -3.01 5.56 -8.72
C GLN A 4 -2.70 7.04 -8.41
N GLN A 5 -3.73 7.84 -8.19
CA GLN A 5 -3.56 9.25 -7.80
C GLN A 5 -2.98 9.37 -6.39
N LEU A 6 -3.35 8.45 -5.50
CA LEU A 6 -2.80 8.41 -4.15
C LEU A 6 -1.32 8.02 -4.16
N LYS A 7 -0.93 6.99 -4.97
CA LYS A 7 0.48 6.64 -5.18
C LYS A 7 1.29 7.86 -5.60
N ALA A 8 0.80 8.60 -6.61
CA ALA A 8 1.49 9.80 -7.08
C ALA A 8 1.68 10.88 -5.99
N GLN A 9 0.71 11.00 -5.06
CA GLN A 9 0.87 11.90 -3.90
C GLN A 9 1.92 11.40 -2.91
N ILE A 10 1.99 10.10 -2.65
CA ILE A 10 2.99 9.51 -1.76
C ILE A 10 4.39 9.65 -2.39
N ASP A 11 4.53 9.40 -3.69
CA ASP A 11 5.78 9.63 -4.42
C ASP A 11 6.21 11.11 -4.34
N SER A 12 5.25 12.05 -4.46
CA SER A 12 5.50 13.49 -4.29
C SER A 12 5.94 13.86 -2.88
N LEU A 13 5.34 13.24 -1.84
CA LEU A 13 5.76 13.43 -0.45
C LEU A 13 7.20 12.98 -0.24
N GLY A 14 7.58 11.81 -0.75
CA GLY A 14 8.94 11.30 -0.69
C GLY A 14 9.94 12.23 -1.40
N THR A 15 9.60 12.67 -2.61
CA THR A 15 10.42 13.61 -3.39
C THR A 15 10.59 14.94 -2.67
N TYR A 16 9.53 15.50 -2.11
CA TYR A 16 9.59 16.72 -1.31
C TYR A 16 10.52 16.54 -0.10
N LYS A 17 10.39 15.40 0.61
CA LYS A 17 11.26 15.06 1.75
C LYS A 17 12.73 15.04 1.35
N GLN A 18 13.07 14.35 0.26
CA GLN A 18 14.45 14.27 -0.24
C GLN A 18 14.99 15.66 -0.59
N GLN A 19 14.21 16.48 -1.29
CA GLN A 19 14.60 17.86 -1.61
C GLN A 19 14.88 18.70 -0.38
N LYS A 20 14.10 18.52 0.71
CA LYS A 20 14.33 19.24 1.98
C LYS A 20 15.56 18.75 2.71
N ILE A 21 15.87 17.46 2.67
CA ILE A 21 17.11 16.89 3.20
C ILE A 21 18.33 17.48 2.48
N GLU A 22 18.32 17.48 1.14
CA GLU A 22 19.40 18.03 0.32
C GLU A 22 19.58 19.54 0.55
N ALA A 23 18.48 20.30 0.58
CA ALA A 23 18.50 21.73 0.82
C ALA A 23 19.01 22.06 2.23
N TYR A 24 18.65 21.26 3.25
CA TYR A 24 19.18 21.41 4.61
C TYR A 24 20.70 21.20 4.62
N GLY A 25 21.19 20.13 3.99
CA GLY A 25 22.64 19.86 3.91
C GLY A 25 23.42 20.96 3.19
N ALA A 26 22.87 21.50 2.10
CA ALA A 26 23.46 22.62 1.39
C ALA A 26 23.50 23.90 2.25
N MET A 27 22.36 24.21 2.91
CA MET A 27 22.28 25.38 3.83
C MET A 27 23.25 25.24 5.00
N GLN A 28 23.36 24.03 5.59
CA GLN A 28 24.27 23.75 6.69
C GLN A 28 25.74 24.08 6.30
N LYS A 29 26.17 23.64 5.12
CA LYS A 29 27.52 23.93 4.58
C LYS A 29 27.76 25.43 4.36
N ASP A 30 26.80 26.10 3.69
CA ASP A 30 26.92 27.56 3.41
C ASP A 30 26.99 28.39 4.72
N LEU A 31 26.11 28.06 5.67
CA LEU A 31 26.10 28.80 6.96
C LEU A 31 27.37 28.54 7.78
N ALA A 32 27.89 27.31 7.79
CA ALA A 32 29.14 26.97 8.45
C ALA A 32 30.32 27.77 7.87
N GLU A 33 30.38 27.94 6.54
CA GLU A 33 31.38 28.75 5.88
C GLU A 33 31.26 30.25 6.25
N LYS A 34 30.02 30.77 6.30
CA LYS A 34 29.80 32.21 6.70
C LYS A 34 30.20 32.47 8.14
N VAL A 35 29.90 31.54 9.05
CA VAL A 35 30.36 31.63 10.44
C VAL A 35 31.88 31.60 10.51
N LYS A 36 32.53 30.66 9.81
CA LYS A 36 34.00 30.55 9.76
C LYS A 36 34.69 31.83 9.23
N LYS A 37 34.05 32.52 8.27
CA LYS A 37 34.53 33.78 7.69
C LYS A 37 34.19 35.02 8.56
N GLY A 38 33.51 34.86 9.70
CA GLY A 38 33.07 35.97 10.56
C GLY A 38 31.93 36.80 9.95
N LEU A 39 31.25 36.32 8.94
CA LEU A 39 30.14 36.99 8.24
C LEU A 39 28.77 36.78 8.91
N MET A 40 28.71 35.88 9.90
CA MET A 40 27.50 35.51 10.62
C MET A 40 27.85 34.98 12.01
N TYR A 41 26.96 35.19 12.98
CA TYR A 41 27.08 34.57 14.29
C TYR A 41 26.58 33.12 14.26
N GLN A 42 27.19 32.27 15.07
CA GLN A 42 26.80 30.85 15.21
C GLN A 42 25.32 30.72 15.58
N SER A 43 24.83 31.50 16.53
CA SER A 43 23.43 31.49 16.98
C SER A 43 22.44 31.85 15.87
N GLU A 44 22.84 32.74 14.95
CA GLU A 44 21.98 33.08 13.80
C GLU A 44 21.91 31.92 12.78
N ALA A 45 23.05 31.26 12.53
CA ALA A 45 23.08 30.08 11.65
C ALA A 45 22.20 28.94 12.19
N GLU A 46 22.32 28.66 13.50
CA GLU A 46 21.50 27.63 14.17
C GLU A 46 20.01 27.98 14.13
N LEU A 47 19.64 29.24 14.33
CA LEU A 47 18.25 29.66 14.24
C LEU A 47 17.68 29.47 12.83
N ARG A 48 18.46 29.80 11.79
CA ARG A 48 18.02 29.58 10.38
C ARG A 48 17.81 28.12 10.06
N LEU A 49 18.72 27.25 10.47
CA LEU A 49 18.57 25.79 10.28
C LEU A 49 17.35 25.25 11.03
N LYS A 50 17.14 25.69 12.27
CA LYS A 50 15.98 25.32 13.08
C LYS A 50 14.66 25.72 12.40
N ASN A 51 14.57 26.97 11.92
CA ASN A 51 13.37 27.49 11.27
C ASN A 51 13.08 26.70 9.98
N PHE A 52 14.10 26.48 9.13
CA PHE A 52 13.96 25.69 7.91
C PHE A 52 13.44 24.28 8.20
N LYS A 53 14.03 23.60 9.20
CA LYS A 53 13.59 22.25 9.62
C LYS A 53 12.14 22.27 10.09
N GLN A 54 11.77 23.23 10.93
CA GLN A 54 10.42 23.34 11.48
C GLN A 54 9.38 23.58 10.39
N GLU A 55 9.64 24.45 9.42
CA GLU A 55 8.74 24.69 8.28
C GLU A 55 8.56 23.45 7.42
N ALA A 56 9.66 22.74 7.14
CA ALA A 56 9.59 21.51 6.36
C ALA A 56 8.82 20.40 7.09
N GLU A 57 9.03 20.24 8.41
CA GLU A 57 8.31 19.26 9.23
C GLU A 57 6.81 19.58 9.36
N GLN A 58 6.44 20.85 9.48
CA GLN A 58 5.02 21.26 9.49
C GLN A 58 4.32 20.89 8.19
N HIS A 59 4.95 21.13 7.05
CA HIS A 59 4.38 20.74 5.76
C HIS A 59 4.26 19.22 5.62
N LEU A 60 5.30 18.47 6.00
CA LEU A 60 5.29 17.01 5.97
C LEU A 60 4.19 16.42 6.85
N ASN A 61 3.99 16.97 8.06
CA ASN A 61 2.92 16.57 8.97
C ASN A 61 1.53 16.80 8.36
N ALA A 62 1.32 17.95 7.71
CA ALA A 62 0.06 18.29 7.07
C ALA A 62 -0.24 17.33 5.90
N GLU A 63 0.75 17.07 5.02
CA GLU A 63 0.59 16.15 3.91
C GLU A 63 0.42 14.69 4.37
N TYR A 64 1.16 14.26 5.39
CA TYR A 64 1.00 12.95 6.01
C TYR A 64 -0.45 12.73 6.49
N THR A 65 -0.97 13.68 7.25
CA THR A 65 -2.36 13.61 7.76
C THR A 65 -3.38 13.58 6.62
N ASN A 66 -3.17 14.38 5.57
CA ASN A 66 -4.02 14.44 4.40
C ASN A 66 -4.01 13.09 3.63
N ILE A 67 -2.83 12.49 3.45
CA ILE A 67 -2.70 11.18 2.79
C ILE A 67 -3.39 10.07 3.59
N LEU A 68 -3.22 10.03 4.92
CA LEU A 68 -3.90 9.04 5.76
C LEU A 68 -5.42 9.14 5.67
N ALA A 69 -5.98 10.35 5.73
CA ALA A 69 -7.42 10.56 5.57
C ALA A 69 -7.94 10.09 4.20
N LYS A 70 -7.13 10.27 3.15
CA LYS A 70 -7.45 9.78 1.80
C LYS A 70 -7.36 8.26 1.70
N LEU A 71 -6.37 7.63 2.34
CA LEU A 71 -6.26 6.18 2.42
C LEU A 71 -7.53 5.58 3.03
N ASP A 72 -7.97 6.09 4.17
CA ASP A 72 -9.18 5.60 4.83
C ASP A 72 -10.45 5.80 3.97
N SER A 73 -10.55 6.93 3.26
CA SER A 73 -11.66 7.19 2.35
C SER A 73 -11.67 6.24 1.15
N ILE A 74 -10.50 5.95 0.57
CA ILE A 74 -10.36 5.01 -0.55
C ILE A 74 -10.69 3.59 -0.07
N GLU A 75 -10.17 3.17 1.08
CA GLU A 75 -10.44 1.86 1.67
C GLU A 75 -11.95 1.60 1.76
N ASN A 76 -12.70 2.53 2.34
CA ASN A 76 -14.14 2.41 2.47
C ASN A 76 -14.84 2.35 1.10
N THR A 77 -14.44 3.19 0.15
CA THR A 77 -15.06 3.25 -1.18
C THR A 77 -14.79 1.98 -1.98
N GLU A 78 -13.55 1.46 -1.95
CA GLU A 78 -13.19 0.24 -2.67
C GLU A 78 -13.81 -1.00 -2.01
N LEU A 79 -13.88 -1.07 -0.66
CA LEU A 79 -14.57 -2.16 0.03
C LEU A 79 -16.07 -2.22 -0.31
N GLU A 80 -16.75 -1.08 -0.43
CA GLU A 80 -18.15 -1.05 -0.86
C GLU A 80 -18.31 -1.55 -2.30
N LYS A 81 -17.41 -1.15 -3.22
CA LYS A 81 -17.40 -1.65 -4.59
C LYS A 81 -17.20 -3.16 -4.63
N ILE A 82 -16.18 -3.68 -3.93
CA ILE A 82 -15.89 -5.11 -3.87
C ILE A 82 -17.11 -5.88 -3.38
N LYS A 83 -17.73 -5.43 -2.28
CA LYS A 83 -18.94 -6.06 -1.74
C LYS A 83 -20.10 -6.04 -2.73
N SER A 84 -20.23 -5.00 -3.54
CA SER A 84 -21.26 -4.89 -4.58
C SER A 84 -21.03 -5.82 -5.78
N GLU A 85 -19.79 -6.24 -6.00
CA GLU A 85 -19.42 -7.21 -7.06
C GLU A 85 -19.70 -8.66 -6.64
N TYR A 86 -19.87 -8.93 -5.33
CA TYR A 86 -20.14 -10.28 -4.85
C TYR A 86 -21.60 -10.70 -5.07
N GLU A 87 -21.74 -11.93 -5.50
CA GLU A 87 -23.05 -12.55 -5.66
C GLU A 87 -23.55 -13.09 -4.31
N PRO A 88 -24.83 -12.87 -3.95
CA PRO A 88 -25.39 -13.40 -2.73
C PRO A 88 -25.46 -14.94 -2.79
N VAL A 89 -25.28 -15.58 -1.65
CA VAL A 89 -25.51 -17.02 -1.51
C VAL A 89 -27.01 -17.28 -1.58
N THR A 90 -27.45 -18.00 -2.61
CA THR A 90 -28.83 -18.40 -2.77
C THR A 90 -29.10 -19.78 -2.17
N ALA A 91 -30.38 -20.12 -1.93
CA ALA A 91 -30.77 -21.46 -1.50
C ALA A 91 -30.31 -22.55 -2.50
N ASP A 92 -30.34 -22.26 -3.80
CA ASP A 92 -29.87 -23.15 -4.83
C ASP A 92 -28.37 -23.40 -4.77
N THR A 93 -27.56 -22.31 -4.52
CA THR A 93 -26.14 -22.45 -4.28
C THR A 93 -25.84 -23.36 -3.10
N VAL A 94 -26.55 -23.16 -1.99
CA VAL A 94 -26.38 -23.98 -0.77
C VAL A 94 -26.77 -25.44 -1.06
N ALA A 95 -27.88 -25.69 -1.74
CA ALA A 95 -28.32 -27.03 -2.08
C ALA A 95 -27.30 -27.73 -2.98
N GLU A 96 -26.81 -27.07 -4.01
CA GLU A 96 -25.81 -27.61 -4.94
C GLU A 96 -24.49 -27.97 -4.23
N LEU A 97 -23.94 -27.07 -3.40
CA LEU A 97 -22.71 -27.32 -2.63
C LEU A 97 -22.91 -28.45 -1.59
N ASN A 98 -24.08 -28.54 -0.96
CA ASN A 98 -24.40 -29.62 -0.05
C ASN A 98 -24.53 -30.99 -0.74
N LEU A 99 -24.96 -31.00 -1.98
CA LEU A 99 -24.99 -32.26 -2.80
C LEU A 99 -23.57 -32.69 -3.16
N LEU A 100 -22.68 -31.77 -3.44
CA LEU A 100 -21.28 -32.06 -3.78
C LEU A 100 -20.46 -32.58 -2.58
N SER A 101 -20.75 -32.12 -1.37
CA SER A 101 -19.95 -32.44 -0.19
C SER A 101 -19.83 -33.96 0.08
N PRO A 102 -20.88 -34.80 0.00
CA PRO A 102 -20.76 -36.23 0.22
C PRO A 102 -20.28 -37.01 -1.02
N MET A 103 -20.14 -36.36 -2.17
CA MET A 103 -19.80 -37.03 -3.45
C MET A 103 -18.28 -37.12 -3.61
N LYS A 104 -17.83 -38.17 -4.35
CA LYS A 104 -16.48 -38.17 -4.90
C LYS A 104 -16.47 -37.28 -6.14
N VAL A 105 -15.83 -36.16 -6.03
CA VAL A 105 -15.68 -35.18 -7.12
C VAL A 105 -14.27 -35.24 -7.69
N SER A 106 -14.15 -34.97 -8.98
CA SER A 106 -12.87 -34.84 -9.67
C SER A 106 -12.33 -33.41 -9.54
N GLU A 107 -11.03 -33.25 -9.74
CA GLU A 107 -10.39 -31.91 -9.77
C GLU A 107 -11.03 -31.00 -10.84
N GLN A 108 -11.30 -31.56 -12.03
CA GLN A 108 -11.92 -30.82 -13.14
C GLN A 108 -13.33 -30.31 -12.83
N GLU A 109 -14.12 -31.13 -12.11
CA GLU A 109 -15.45 -30.70 -11.64
C GLU A 109 -15.33 -29.57 -10.63
N LEU A 110 -14.42 -29.66 -9.63
CA LEU A 110 -14.23 -28.60 -8.65
C LEU A 110 -13.73 -27.30 -9.28
N LEU A 111 -12.82 -27.36 -10.25
CA LEU A 111 -12.38 -26.18 -11.00
C LEU A 111 -13.54 -25.53 -11.77
N SER A 112 -14.45 -26.33 -12.37
CA SER A 112 -15.64 -25.82 -13.02
C SER A 112 -16.58 -25.10 -12.04
N TYR A 113 -16.74 -25.63 -10.83
CA TYR A 113 -17.52 -24.98 -9.77
C TYR A 113 -16.84 -23.73 -9.22
N LEU A 114 -15.51 -23.70 -9.09
CA LEU A 114 -14.77 -22.50 -8.71
C LEU A 114 -15.02 -21.38 -9.74
N GLU A 115 -14.96 -21.68 -11.03
CA GLU A 115 -15.26 -20.70 -12.07
C GLU A 115 -16.71 -20.21 -11.99
N LYS A 116 -17.67 -21.13 -11.79
CA LYS A 116 -19.09 -20.81 -11.65
C LYS A 116 -19.35 -19.85 -10.48
N TYR A 117 -18.66 -20.06 -9.35
CA TYR A 117 -18.90 -19.32 -8.11
C TYR A 117 -17.80 -18.31 -7.77
N LYS A 118 -16.98 -17.90 -8.75
CA LYS A 118 -15.83 -16.99 -8.53
C LYS A 118 -16.19 -15.66 -7.87
N ARG A 119 -17.45 -15.22 -7.94
CA ARG A 119 -17.96 -14.02 -7.28
C ARG A 119 -18.64 -14.28 -5.95
N ASN A 120 -18.57 -15.50 -5.45
CA ASN A 120 -19.19 -15.88 -4.20
C ASN A 120 -18.14 -16.44 -3.22
N PRO A 121 -17.55 -15.61 -2.35
CA PRO A 121 -16.47 -16.02 -1.45
C PRO A 121 -16.83 -17.19 -0.53
N LEU A 122 -18.10 -17.26 -0.08
CA LEU A 122 -18.54 -18.35 0.79
C LEU A 122 -18.66 -19.68 0.03
N ALA A 123 -19.12 -19.63 -1.22
CA ALA A 123 -19.16 -20.82 -2.08
C ALA A 123 -17.74 -21.32 -2.38
N ILE A 124 -16.80 -20.43 -2.68
CA ILE A 124 -15.39 -20.77 -2.92
C ILE A 124 -14.79 -21.42 -1.68
N LYS A 125 -14.99 -20.83 -0.50
CA LYS A 125 -14.52 -21.43 0.76
C LYS A 125 -15.05 -22.85 0.94
N LYS A 126 -16.33 -23.07 0.65
CA LYS A 126 -16.94 -24.41 0.75
C LYS A 126 -16.35 -25.38 -0.29
N LEU A 127 -16.06 -24.93 -1.51
CA LEU A 127 -15.40 -25.74 -2.54
C LEU A 127 -13.99 -26.16 -2.13
N HIS A 128 -13.22 -25.28 -1.47
CA HIS A 128 -11.92 -25.64 -0.90
C HIS A 128 -12.03 -26.69 0.21
N GLU A 129 -13.06 -26.61 1.07
CA GLU A 129 -13.34 -27.67 2.07
C GLU A 129 -13.64 -29.01 1.38
N ILE A 130 -14.50 -29.02 0.35
CA ILE A 130 -14.81 -30.22 -0.43
C ILE A 130 -13.56 -30.75 -1.14
N GLY A 131 -12.73 -29.89 -1.72
CA GLY A 131 -11.44 -30.27 -2.31
C GLY A 131 -10.52 -30.96 -1.29
N PHE A 132 -10.39 -30.38 -0.12
CA PHE A 132 -9.58 -30.95 0.97
C PHE A 132 -10.09 -32.35 1.39
N GLU A 133 -11.41 -32.52 1.57
CA GLU A 133 -12.02 -33.82 1.90
C GLU A 133 -11.76 -34.87 0.81
N ASN A 134 -11.72 -34.47 -0.46
CA ASN A 134 -11.43 -35.34 -1.60
C ASN A 134 -9.93 -35.48 -1.91
N LYS A 135 -9.03 -34.87 -1.11
CA LYS A 135 -7.57 -34.86 -1.32
C LYS A 135 -7.15 -34.18 -2.63
N ILE A 136 -7.92 -33.21 -3.07
CA ILE A 136 -7.64 -32.38 -4.24
C ILE A 136 -7.13 -31.04 -3.77
N VAL A 137 -5.97 -30.62 -4.29
CA VAL A 137 -5.39 -29.29 -4.02
C VAL A 137 -5.94 -28.33 -5.07
N LEU A 138 -6.78 -27.41 -4.64
CA LEU A 138 -7.29 -26.35 -5.49
C LEU A 138 -6.31 -25.15 -5.49
N PRO A 139 -6.30 -24.33 -6.55
CA PRO A 139 -5.54 -23.10 -6.59
C PRO A 139 -5.90 -22.18 -5.41
N ASP A 140 -4.91 -21.52 -4.83
CA ASP A 140 -5.15 -20.56 -3.76
C ASP A 140 -6.05 -19.42 -4.23
N TYR A 141 -7.03 -19.11 -3.40
CA TYR A 141 -7.98 -18.04 -3.64
C TYR A 141 -7.70 -16.88 -2.66
N ILE A 142 -7.29 -15.75 -3.22
CA ILE A 142 -7.05 -14.54 -2.43
C ILE A 142 -8.24 -13.60 -2.62
N LEU A 143 -8.90 -13.25 -1.53
CA LEU A 143 -10.00 -12.29 -1.56
C LEU A 143 -9.53 -10.93 -2.07
N LYS A 144 -10.39 -10.25 -2.81
CA LYS A 144 -10.09 -8.90 -3.33
C LYS A 144 -9.90 -7.88 -2.21
N GLU A 145 -10.60 -8.06 -1.07
CA GLU A 145 -10.40 -7.28 0.15
C GLU A 145 -9.00 -7.47 0.73
N ASP A 146 -8.47 -8.69 0.73
CA ASP A 146 -7.13 -8.97 1.26
C ASP A 146 -6.08 -8.29 0.39
N ARG A 147 -6.22 -8.35 -0.93
CA ARG A 147 -5.34 -7.63 -1.88
C ARG A 147 -5.41 -6.12 -1.71
N LEU A 148 -6.62 -5.57 -1.50
CA LEU A 148 -6.77 -4.16 -1.17
C LEU A 148 -6.05 -3.82 0.13
N GLY A 149 -6.23 -4.64 1.16
CA GLY A 149 -5.57 -4.48 2.45
C GLY A 149 -4.05 -4.49 2.34
N GLU A 150 -3.48 -5.43 1.58
CA GLU A 150 -2.04 -5.48 1.31
C GLU A 150 -1.54 -4.24 0.57
N THR A 151 -2.25 -3.80 -0.47
CA THR A 151 -1.90 -2.60 -1.24
C THR A 151 -1.92 -1.34 -0.36
N LEU A 152 -2.97 -1.16 0.43
CA LEU A 152 -3.10 -0.02 1.34
C LEU A 152 -2.07 -0.07 2.46
N LYS A 153 -1.69 -1.26 2.91
CA LYS A 153 -0.60 -1.44 3.89
C LYS A 153 0.73 -0.93 3.32
N VAL A 154 1.10 -1.33 2.11
CA VAL A 154 2.32 -0.84 1.43
C VAL A 154 2.31 0.69 1.35
N PHE A 155 1.18 1.28 0.98
CA PHE A 155 1.04 2.74 0.89
C PHE A 155 1.15 3.42 2.26
N LYS A 156 0.52 2.87 3.30
CA LYS A 156 0.61 3.36 4.69
C LYS A 156 2.06 3.29 5.20
N ASP A 157 2.75 2.18 4.95
CA ASP A 157 4.11 1.95 5.41
C ASP A 157 5.10 2.96 4.78
N TYR A 158 5.03 3.21 3.46
CA TYR A 158 5.89 4.20 2.82
C TYR A 158 5.53 5.63 3.18
N THR A 159 4.25 5.96 3.32
CA THR A 159 3.82 7.28 3.81
C THR A 159 4.40 7.56 5.19
N LYS A 160 4.31 6.57 6.09
CA LYS A 160 4.88 6.64 7.43
C LYS A 160 6.41 6.73 7.40
N PHE A 161 7.05 5.93 6.57
CA PHE A 161 8.51 5.97 6.41
C PHE A 161 8.99 7.36 6.00
N TYR A 162 8.37 7.99 5.01
CA TYR A 162 8.74 9.35 4.59
C TYR A 162 8.47 10.39 5.67
N HIS A 163 7.40 10.24 6.44
CA HIS A 163 7.11 11.12 7.56
C HIS A 163 8.12 10.96 8.69
N ASP A 164 8.38 9.74 9.14
CA ASP A 164 9.16 9.43 10.33
C ASP A 164 10.68 9.59 10.11
N THR A 165 11.17 9.46 8.87
CA THR A 165 12.59 9.69 8.57
C THR A 165 12.97 11.13 8.92
N PRO A 166 13.98 11.38 9.77
CA PRO A 166 14.36 12.73 10.13
C PRO A 166 15.04 13.46 8.95
N ILE A 167 14.91 14.79 8.89
CA ILE A 167 15.67 15.61 7.93
C ILE A 167 17.16 15.58 8.26
N VAL A 168 17.50 15.44 9.54
CA VAL A 168 18.85 15.40 10.06
C VAL A 168 19.00 14.12 10.87
N ASP A 169 20.02 13.33 10.62
CA ASP A 169 20.34 12.11 11.35
C ASP A 169 20.81 12.38 12.80
N SER A 170 21.07 11.34 13.55
CA SER A 170 21.53 11.41 14.93
C SER A 170 22.94 12.05 15.08
N LEU A 171 23.70 12.11 13.98
CA LEU A 171 25.04 12.73 13.92
C LEU A 171 25.01 14.20 13.49
N GLY A 172 23.80 14.75 13.23
CA GLY A 172 23.62 16.12 12.76
C GLY A 172 23.87 16.31 11.26
N SER A 173 23.99 15.24 10.50
CA SER A 173 24.13 15.25 9.05
C SER A 173 22.77 15.12 8.37
N ALA A 174 22.65 15.64 7.14
CA ALA A 174 21.45 15.43 6.34
C ALA A 174 21.26 13.93 6.02
N SER A 175 20.06 13.43 6.20
CA SER A 175 19.69 12.06 5.84
C SER A 175 19.73 11.83 4.32
N ASP A 176 19.58 10.59 3.85
CA ASP A 176 19.47 10.28 2.42
C ASP A 176 18.33 9.28 2.20
N LEU A 177 17.46 9.61 1.27
CA LEU A 177 16.31 8.79 0.87
C LEU A 177 16.35 8.35 -0.59
N ALA A 178 17.31 8.77 -1.38
CA ALA A 178 17.28 8.64 -2.84
C ALA A 178 17.04 7.18 -3.30
N PHE A 179 17.75 6.22 -2.71
CA PHE A 179 17.57 4.80 -3.02
C PHE A 179 16.19 4.28 -2.59
N THR A 180 15.73 4.69 -1.42
CA THR A 180 14.42 4.26 -0.89
C THR A 180 13.25 4.80 -1.69
N LEU A 181 13.38 6.00 -2.30
CA LEU A 181 12.35 6.54 -3.19
C LEU A 181 12.08 5.62 -4.40
N VAL A 182 13.13 5.08 -5.00
CA VAL A 182 13.00 4.16 -6.14
C VAL A 182 12.30 2.88 -5.70
N LEU A 183 12.78 2.23 -4.63
CA LEU A 183 12.18 1.00 -4.11
C LEU A 183 10.70 1.20 -3.74
N ALA A 184 10.38 2.29 -3.04
CA ALA A 184 9.02 2.60 -2.63
C ALA A 184 8.06 2.75 -3.82
N SER A 185 8.51 3.44 -4.87
CA SER A 185 7.69 3.60 -6.09
C SER A 185 7.46 2.27 -6.79
N ASP A 186 8.47 1.40 -6.86
CA ASP A 186 8.39 0.08 -7.49
C ASP A 186 7.49 -0.86 -6.68
N ASP A 187 7.64 -0.90 -5.34
CA ASP A 187 6.80 -1.71 -4.45
C ASP A 187 5.33 -1.28 -4.51
N MET A 188 5.04 0.02 -4.51
CA MET A 188 3.68 0.53 -4.64
C MET A 188 3.10 0.25 -6.04
N THR A 189 3.92 0.24 -7.09
CA THR A 189 3.49 -0.15 -8.44
C THR A 189 3.12 -1.63 -8.47
N THR A 190 3.97 -2.50 -7.95
CA THR A 190 3.73 -3.94 -7.84
C THR A 190 2.46 -4.24 -7.03
N ALA A 191 2.25 -3.53 -5.91
CA ALA A 191 1.04 -3.68 -5.10
C ALA A 191 -0.23 -3.29 -5.88
N LEU A 192 -0.19 -2.22 -6.67
CA LEU A 192 -1.29 -1.80 -7.55
C LEU A 192 -1.58 -2.81 -8.66
N GLU A 193 -0.55 -3.36 -9.28
CA GLU A 193 -0.68 -4.41 -10.30
C GLU A 193 -1.33 -5.66 -9.71
N ASN A 194 -0.88 -6.09 -8.54
CA ASN A 194 -1.46 -7.22 -7.82
C ASN A 194 -2.93 -7.00 -7.45
N TYR A 195 -3.31 -5.78 -7.05
CA TYR A 195 -4.70 -5.44 -6.79
C TYR A 195 -5.54 -5.39 -8.07
N SER A 196 -4.97 -4.90 -9.17
CA SER A 196 -5.65 -4.80 -10.48
C SER A 196 -5.82 -6.16 -11.15
N ASN A 197 -4.96 -7.14 -10.83
CA ASN A 197 -5.07 -8.50 -11.32
C ASN A 197 -6.30 -9.15 -10.71
N HIS A 198 -7.29 -9.39 -11.56
CA HIS A 198 -8.58 -9.92 -11.17
C HIS A 198 -8.51 -11.33 -10.58
N PHE A 199 -9.60 -11.74 -9.94
CA PHE A 199 -10.00 -13.07 -9.53
C PHE A 199 -9.54 -14.19 -10.48
N ASP A 200 -9.68 -13.96 -11.78
CA ASP A 200 -9.38 -14.95 -12.83
C ASP A 200 -7.89 -15.32 -12.88
N THR A 201 -7.01 -14.38 -12.52
CA THR A 201 -5.57 -14.65 -12.50
C THR A 201 -5.11 -15.39 -11.24
N ALA A 202 -5.81 -15.23 -10.13
CA ALA A 202 -5.50 -15.94 -8.89
C ALA A 202 -5.86 -17.44 -8.99
N LEU A 203 -6.85 -17.79 -9.81
CA LEU A 203 -7.27 -19.16 -10.04
C LEU A 203 -6.49 -19.85 -11.17
N GLY A 204 -5.55 -19.19 -11.84
CA GLY A 204 -4.87 -19.71 -13.01
C GLY A 204 -5.79 -19.95 -14.21
N LEU A 205 -6.96 -19.33 -14.20
CA LEU A 205 -7.98 -19.40 -15.24
C LEU A 205 -7.77 -18.21 -16.19
N SER A 206 -6.72 -18.27 -17.00
CA SER A 206 -6.45 -17.33 -18.10
C SER A 206 -6.90 -17.90 -19.42
#